data_e6ad0a4869e7cb9627070765d4b8f27e
#
_entry.id   e6ad0a4869e7cb9627070765d4b8f27e
#
_cell.length_a   1.000
_cell.length_b   1.000
_cell.length_c   1.000
_cell.angle_alpha   90.00
_cell.angle_beta   90.00
_cell.angle_gamma   90.00
#
_symmetry.space_group_name_H-M   'P 1'
#
loop_
_entity.id
_entity.type
_entity.pdbx_description
1 polymer ?
#
loop_
_entity_poly.entity_id
_entity_poly.type
_entity_poly.pdbx_seq_one_letter_code
_entity_poly.pdbx_strand_id
1 'polypeptide(L)'
;DGALTEISYYWTKDQMRIVPKGALEYVRATSAAFQEVGGLDPLGVGSTAISRARVMIGAEVGRYFIFDRKILDLSAYGKFVDNFYQDLGSVQVSLGTASIVLPGIGESRYGMDAGASASLSLTNTARLYVNYDGKFRNELTSHQGTVGFEYRW
;
A
#
# COMPACT_ATOMS: atom_id res chain seq x y z
N ASP A 1 -6.28 15.58 -6.13
CA ASP A 1 -6.48 15.93 -4.70
C ASP A 1 -6.66 14.66 -3.88
N GLY A 2 -6.16 14.66 -2.63
CA GLY A 2 -6.27 13.53 -1.73
C GLY A 2 -6.23 13.96 -0.28
N ALA A 3 -6.84 13.17 0.59
CA ALA A 3 -6.79 13.33 2.03
C ALA A 3 -6.55 11.96 2.68
N LEU A 4 -5.66 11.92 3.66
CA LEU A 4 -5.40 10.75 4.49
C LEU A 4 -5.48 11.16 5.95
N THR A 5 -6.26 10.45 6.72
CA THR A 5 -6.30 10.57 8.18
C THR A 5 -5.95 9.23 8.78
N GLU A 6 -4.95 9.21 9.64
CA GLU A 6 -4.50 8.01 10.36
C GLU A 6 -4.56 8.24 11.86
N ILE A 7 -5.03 7.26 12.58
CA ILE A 7 -5.04 7.21 14.05
C ILE A 7 -4.34 5.92 14.46
N SER A 8 -3.38 6.03 15.36
CA SER A 8 -2.71 4.90 15.97
C SER A 8 -2.59 5.08 17.47
N TYR A 9 -2.70 3.99 18.21
CA TYR A 9 -2.47 3.96 19.64
C TYR A 9 -1.28 3.05 19.95
N TYR A 10 -0.35 3.50 20.76
CA TYR A 10 0.84 2.74 21.12
C TYR A 10 0.74 2.24 22.55
N TRP A 11 0.65 0.93 22.71
CA TRP A 11 0.63 0.28 24.01
C TRP A 11 1.83 -0.65 24.17
N THR A 12 2.51 -0.52 25.32
CA THR A 12 3.66 -1.36 25.66
C THR A 12 3.50 -1.95 27.03
N LYS A 13 3.88 -3.21 27.18
CA LYS A 13 3.99 -3.88 28.45
C LYS A 13 5.18 -4.83 28.42
N ASP A 14 6.10 -4.68 29.37
CA ASP A 14 7.35 -5.43 29.42
C ASP A 14 8.14 -5.27 28.10
N GLN A 15 8.39 -6.36 27.40
CA GLN A 15 9.10 -6.40 26.11
C GLN A 15 8.16 -6.48 24.90
N MET A 16 6.86 -6.36 25.12
CA MET A 16 5.84 -6.45 24.09
C MET A 16 5.26 -5.08 23.77
N ARG A 17 4.99 -4.86 22.46
CA ARG A 17 4.28 -3.69 21.96
C ARG A 17 3.09 -4.13 21.09
N ILE A 18 1.99 -3.41 21.22
CA ILE A 18 0.79 -3.58 20.41
C ILE A 18 0.40 -2.19 19.91
N VAL A 19 0.25 -2.05 18.60
CA VAL A 19 -0.08 -0.78 17.95
C VAL A 19 -1.30 -0.99 17.06
N PRO A 20 -2.51 -0.82 17.58
CA PRO A 20 -3.70 -0.74 16.73
C PRO A 20 -3.65 0.53 15.88
N LYS A 21 -4.06 0.42 14.63
CA LYS A 21 -4.05 1.50 13.63
C LYS A 21 -5.38 1.54 12.88
N GLY A 22 -5.85 2.74 12.62
CA GLY A 22 -6.99 2.97 11.74
C GLY A 22 -6.69 4.13 10.80
N ALA A 23 -7.07 4.00 9.54
CA ALA A 23 -6.87 5.08 8.57
C ALA A 23 -8.06 5.18 7.63
N LEU A 24 -8.37 6.41 7.25
CA LEU A 24 -9.33 6.77 6.21
C LEU A 24 -8.59 7.53 5.12
N GLU A 25 -8.70 7.05 3.90
CA GLU A 25 -8.08 7.69 2.74
C GLU A 25 -9.16 8.02 1.70
N TYR A 26 -9.07 9.23 1.17
CA TYR A 26 -9.82 9.66 0.01
C TYR A 26 -8.86 10.20 -1.05
N VAL A 27 -9.00 9.73 -2.28
CA VAL A 27 -8.18 10.18 -3.41
C VAL A 27 -9.11 10.52 -4.57
N ARG A 28 -8.89 11.68 -5.17
CA ARG A 28 -9.53 12.10 -6.42
C ARG A 28 -8.45 12.54 -7.42
N ALA A 29 -8.41 11.89 -8.55
CA ALA A 29 -7.56 12.23 -9.67
C ALA A 29 -8.42 12.58 -10.90
N THR A 30 -8.08 13.65 -11.57
CA THR A 30 -8.73 14.07 -12.82
C THR A 30 -7.66 14.22 -13.90
N SER A 31 -7.93 13.65 -15.06
CA SER A 31 -7.11 13.84 -16.26
C SER A 31 -7.92 14.65 -17.28
N ALA A 32 -7.34 15.72 -17.80
CA ALA A 32 -7.96 16.50 -18.87
C ALA A 32 -7.97 15.70 -20.17
N ALA A 33 -8.95 15.96 -21.00
CA ALA A 33 -8.96 15.47 -22.37
C ALA A 33 -7.76 16.04 -23.13
N PHE A 34 -7.13 15.22 -23.96
CA PHE A 34 -6.09 15.65 -24.87
C PHE A 34 -6.27 15.02 -26.24
N GLN A 35 -5.75 15.70 -27.27
CA GLN A 35 -5.71 15.22 -28.62
C GLN A 35 -4.27 15.30 -29.11
N GLU A 36 -3.80 14.23 -29.70
CA GLU A 36 -2.49 14.25 -30.36
C GLU A 36 -2.52 15.17 -31.55
N VAL A 37 -1.49 15.98 -31.72
CA VAL A 37 -1.32 16.89 -32.85
C VAL A 37 -0.21 16.35 -33.75
N GLY A 38 -0.58 15.98 -34.95
CA GLY A 38 0.36 15.44 -35.95
C GLY A 38 0.09 13.98 -36.27
N GLY A 39 0.03 13.66 -37.55
CA GLY A 39 -0.31 12.35 -38.07
C GLY A 39 -1.59 12.37 -38.92
N LEU A 40 -1.82 11.26 -39.62
CA LEU A 40 -2.99 11.13 -40.51
C LEU A 40 -4.30 10.92 -39.75
N ASP A 41 -4.25 10.33 -38.56
CA ASP A 41 -5.39 10.10 -37.67
C ASP A 41 -4.99 10.41 -36.20
N PRO A 42 -5.19 11.63 -35.72
CA PRO A 42 -4.84 11.99 -34.35
C PRO A 42 -5.72 11.27 -33.35
N LEU A 43 -5.09 10.70 -32.30
CA LEU A 43 -5.75 10.04 -31.20
C LEU A 43 -6.39 11.08 -30.29
N GLY A 44 -7.70 10.98 -30.07
CA GLY A 44 -8.42 11.76 -29.07
C GLY A 44 -8.67 10.94 -27.81
N VAL A 45 -8.29 11.48 -26.66
CA VAL A 45 -8.55 10.87 -25.35
C VAL A 45 -9.44 11.79 -24.55
N GLY A 46 -10.60 11.29 -24.12
CA GLY A 46 -11.55 12.03 -23.30
C GLY A 46 -11.04 12.31 -21.89
N SER A 47 -11.61 13.32 -21.23
CA SER A 47 -11.34 13.57 -19.82
C SER A 47 -11.87 12.42 -18.96
N THR A 48 -11.12 12.04 -17.94
CA THR A 48 -11.56 11.06 -16.96
C THR A 48 -11.33 11.56 -15.53
N ALA A 49 -12.24 11.16 -14.65
CA ALA A 49 -12.10 11.43 -13.21
C ALA A 49 -12.18 10.10 -12.47
N ILE A 50 -11.27 9.91 -11.55
CA ILE A 50 -11.20 8.74 -10.68
C ILE A 50 -11.35 9.23 -9.25
N SER A 51 -12.25 8.62 -8.50
CA SER A 51 -12.42 8.88 -7.07
C SER A 51 -12.43 7.58 -6.31
N ARG A 52 -11.71 7.54 -5.20
CA ARG A 52 -11.63 6.36 -4.33
C ARG A 52 -11.66 6.79 -2.87
N ALA A 53 -12.44 6.08 -2.07
CA ALA A 53 -12.39 6.19 -0.62
C ALA A 53 -12.21 4.79 -0.03
N ARG A 54 -11.28 4.66 0.91
CA ARG A 54 -11.00 3.40 1.59
C ARG A 54 -10.77 3.59 3.08
N VAL A 55 -11.19 2.59 3.85
CA VAL A 55 -10.87 2.48 5.26
C VAL A 55 -9.87 1.34 5.46
N MET A 56 -8.95 1.53 6.38
CA MET A 56 -7.94 0.55 6.75
C MET A 56 -7.96 0.41 8.26
N ILE A 57 -8.05 -0.83 8.74
CA ILE A 57 -8.00 -1.15 10.17
C ILE A 57 -6.98 -2.27 10.35
N GLY A 58 -6.08 -2.11 11.29
CA GLY A 58 -5.06 -3.11 11.54
C GLY A 58 -4.40 -2.99 12.89
N ALA A 59 -3.50 -3.90 13.15
CA ALA A 59 -2.66 -3.87 14.34
C ALA A 59 -1.28 -4.42 14.02
N GLU A 60 -0.30 -3.91 14.72
CA GLU A 60 1.06 -4.43 14.77
C GLU A 60 1.35 -4.94 16.18
N VAL A 61 1.94 -6.11 16.27
CA VAL A 61 2.42 -6.70 17.52
C VAL A 61 3.92 -6.96 17.38
N GLY A 62 4.69 -6.53 18.36
CA GLY A 62 6.12 -6.76 18.37
C GLY A 62 6.63 -7.16 19.76
N ARG A 63 7.72 -7.88 19.75
CA ARG A 63 8.43 -8.25 20.99
C ARG A 63 9.92 -8.24 20.74
N TYR A 64 10.67 -7.68 21.70
CA TYR A 64 12.11 -7.76 21.67
C TYR A 64 12.64 -8.68 22.77
N PHE A 65 13.74 -9.35 22.48
CA PHE A 65 14.45 -10.25 23.37
C PHE A 65 15.89 -9.76 23.50
N ILE A 66 16.40 -9.73 24.70
CA ILE A 66 17.78 -9.33 24.99
C ILE A 66 18.51 -10.56 25.52
N PHE A 67 19.60 -10.94 24.84
CA PHE A 67 20.49 -12.01 25.27
C PHE A 67 21.93 -11.72 24.83
N ASP A 68 22.88 -11.87 25.73
CA ASP A 68 24.31 -11.70 25.50
C ASP A 68 24.69 -10.44 24.71
N ARG A 69 24.15 -9.28 25.08
CA ARG A 69 24.34 -7.99 24.42
C ARG A 69 23.77 -7.91 22.97
N LYS A 70 22.99 -8.88 22.56
CA LYS A 70 22.27 -8.88 21.29
C LYS A 70 20.80 -8.59 21.55
N ILE A 71 20.19 -7.89 20.63
CA ILE A 71 18.75 -7.58 20.67
C ILE A 71 18.11 -8.21 19.44
N LEU A 72 17.20 -9.13 19.66
CA LEU A 72 16.31 -9.66 18.64
C LEU A 72 14.95 -8.96 18.76
N ASP A 73 14.56 -8.24 17.73
CA ASP A 73 13.23 -7.62 17.61
C ASP A 73 12.42 -8.42 16.59
N LEU A 74 11.26 -8.91 17.02
CA LEU A 74 10.30 -9.61 16.18
C LEU A 74 9.02 -8.80 16.14
N SER A 75 8.46 -8.59 14.96
CA SER A 75 7.16 -7.96 14.81
C SER A 75 6.34 -8.61 13.71
N ALA A 76 5.03 -8.52 13.84
CA ALA A 76 4.08 -8.93 12.83
C ALA A 76 2.94 -7.91 12.79
N TYR A 77 2.39 -7.68 11.61
CA TYR A 77 1.23 -6.83 11.43
C TYR A 77 0.18 -7.49 10.55
N GLY A 78 -1.05 -7.11 10.79
CA GLY A 78 -2.17 -7.42 9.92
C GLY A 78 -3.02 -6.18 9.73
N LYS A 79 -3.46 -5.95 8.50
CA LYS A 79 -4.28 -4.81 8.13
C LYS A 79 -5.38 -5.26 7.17
N PHE A 80 -6.62 -4.93 7.51
CA PHE A 80 -7.78 -5.09 6.64
C PHE A 80 -8.05 -3.78 5.89
N VAL A 81 -8.37 -3.88 4.61
CA VAL A 81 -8.65 -2.75 3.72
C VAL A 81 -10.03 -2.94 3.11
N ASP A 82 -10.90 -1.95 3.25
CA ASP A 82 -12.20 -1.88 2.56
C ASP A 82 -12.22 -0.64 1.66
N ASN A 83 -12.27 -0.87 0.36
CA ASN A 83 -12.49 0.16 -0.66
C ASN A 83 -14.00 0.35 -0.83
N PHE A 84 -14.63 1.05 0.10
CA PHE A 84 -16.09 1.18 0.15
C PHE A 84 -16.66 2.09 -0.94
N TYR A 85 -15.83 2.90 -1.55
CA TYR A 85 -16.19 3.75 -2.69
C TYR A 85 -15.08 3.75 -3.73
N GLN A 86 -15.42 3.36 -4.95
CA GLN A 86 -14.54 3.45 -6.11
C GLN A 86 -15.37 3.89 -7.30
N ASP A 87 -15.07 5.08 -7.80
CA ASP A 87 -15.53 5.56 -9.10
C ASP A 87 -14.28 5.69 -9.99
N LEU A 88 -14.14 4.76 -10.90
CA LEU A 88 -12.94 4.63 -11.74
C LEU A 88 -13.11 5.30 -13.09
N GLY A 89 -14.28 5.89 -13.33
CA GLY A 89 -14.60 6.52 -14.58
C GLY A 89 -14.44 5.56 -15.78
N SER A 90 -14.64 6.09 -16.95
CA SER A 90 -14.34 5.44 -18.21
C SER A 90 -13.52 6.39 -19.09
N VAL A 91 -12.57 5.86 -19.81
CA VAL A 91 -11.78 6.63 -20.80
C VAL A 91 -12.36 6.38 -22.17
N GLN A 92 -12.78 7.44 -22.84
CA GLN A 92 -13.17 7.39 -24.25
C GLN A 92 -11.95 7.69 -25.11
N VAL A 93 -11.60 6.74 -25.95
CA VAL A 93 -10.51 6.87 -26.91
C VAL A 93 -11.11 6.88 -28.31
N SER A 94 -10.83 7.91 -29.10
CA SER A 94 -11.27 8.03 -30.48
C SER A 94 -10.09 8.10 -31.44
N LEU A 95 -10.20 7.35 -32.50
CA LEU A 95 -9.25 7.35 -33.62
C LEU A 95 -10.06 7.56 -34.93
N GLY A 96 -9.98 8.74 -35.51
CA GLY A 96 -10.81 9.07 -36.65
C GLY A 96 -12.31 8.99 -36.36
N THR A 97 -13.04 8.14 -37.06
CA THR A 97 -14.49 7.91 -36.87
C THR A 97 -14.80 6.78 -35.88
N ALA A 98 -13.78 6.03 -35.43
CA ALA A 98 -13.94 4.95 -34.44
C ALA A 98 -13.73 5.47 -33.01
N SER A 99 -14.59 5.03 -32.10
CA SER A 99 -14.43 5.31 -30.66
C SER A 99 -14.60 4.05 -29.82
N ILE A 100 -13.77 3.91 -28.80
CA ILE A 100 -13.79 2.82 -27.85
C ILE A 100 -13.88 3.42 -26.45
N VAL A 101 -14.76 2.85 -25.62
CA VAL A 101 -14.86 3.19 -24.20
C VAL A 101 -14.12 2.11 -23.42
N LEU A 102 -13.08 2.50 -22.70
CA LEU A 102 -12.30 1.63 -21.83
C LEU A 102 -12.77 1.85 -20.38
N PRO A 103 -13.38 0.84 -19.74
CA PRO A 103 -13.72 0.96 -18.33
C PRO A 103 -12.46 0.99 -17.48
N GLY A 104 -12.48 1.75 -16.39
CA GLY A 104 -11.40 1.75 -15.41
C GLY A 104 -11.29 0.39 -14.70
N ILE A 105 -10.06 -0.05 -14.44
CA ILE A 105 -9.79 -1.27 -13.68
C ILE A 105 -9.71 -0.91 -12.19
N GLY A 106 -10.59 -1.49 -11.38
CA GLY A 106 -10.63 -1.28 -9.94
C GLY A 106 -9.87 -2.34 -9.15
N GLU A 107 -9.46 -1.95 -7.96
CA GLU A 107 -9.03 -2.92 -6.94
C GLU A 107 -10.25 -3.64 -6.35
N SER A 108 -10.03 -4.86 -5.84
CA SER A 108 -11.04 -5.57 -5.05
C SER A 108 -11.53 -4.71 -3.89
N ARG A 109 -12.82 -4.78 -3.61
CA ARG A 109 -13.42 -4.04 -2.49
C ARG A 109 -12.71 -4.36 -1.17
N TYR A 110 -12.47 -5.63 -0.91
CA TYR A 110 -11.82 -6.08 0.32
C TYR A 110 -10.42 -6.57 0.05
N GLY A 111 -9.54 -6.30 0.99
CA GLY A 111 -8.20 -6.79 0.97
C GLY A 111 -7.60 -6.94 2.36
N MET A 112 -6.56 -7.75 2.46
CA MET A 112 -5.80 -7.93 3.66
C MET A 112 -4.31 -7.78 3.33
N ASP A 113 -3.63 -7.01 4.14
CA ASP A 113 -2.17 -6.92 4.12
C ASP A 113 -1.66 -7.53 5.43
N ALA A 114 -0.67 -8.39 5.35
CA ALA A 114 -0.04 -8.97 6.52
C ALA A 114 1.47 -9.07 6.30
N GLY A 115 2.23 -8.87 7.36
CA GLY A 115 3.68 -8.96 7.26
C GLY A 115 4.31 -9.31 8.59
N ALA A 116 5.57 -9.70 8.50
CA ALA A 116 6.39 -9.99 9.66
C ALA A 116 7.81 -9.47 9.44
N SER A 117 8.45 -9.04 10.51
CA SER A 117 9.84 -8.63 10.47
C SER A 117 10.63 -9.20 11.64
N ALA A 118 11.89 -9.50 11.38
CA ALA A 118 12.86 -9.88 12.39
C ALA A 118 14.12 -9.04 12.22
N SER A 119 14.63 -8.49 13.29
CA SER A 119 15.86 -7.70 13.30
C SER A 119 16.76 -8.16 14.44
N LEU A 120 17.97 -8.53 14.12
CA LEU A 120 18.99 -8.97 15.08
C LEU A 120 20.14 -7.97 15.10
N SER A 121 20.28 -7.25 16.21
CA SER A 121 21.45 -6.41 16.48
C SER A 121 22.59 -7.29 17.00
N LEU A 122 23.61 -7.51 16.19
CA LEU A 122 24.77 -8.35 16.53
C LEU A 122 25.77 -7.58 17.40
N THR A 123 25.97 -6.30 17.07
CA THR A 123 26.82 -5.35 17.80
C THR A 123 26.16 -3.98 17.76
N ASN A 124 26.77 -2.97 18.40
CA ASN A 124 26.30 -1.58 18.31
C ASN A 124 26.37 -1.01 16.88
N THR A 125 27.12 -1.65 16.00
CA THR A 125 27.41 -1.21 14.63
C THR A 125 26.87 -2.16 13.56
N ALA A 126 26.47 -3.39 13.91
CA ALA A 126 26.03 -4.39 12.94
C ALA A 126 24.62 -4.91 13.24
N ARG A 127 23.76 -4.90 12.25
CA ARG A 127 22.39 -5.38 12.32
C ARG A 127 22.01 -6.21 11.10
N LEU A 128 21.40 -7.36 11.32
CA LEU A 128 20.79 -8.19 10.30
C LEU A 128 19.26 -8.03 10.40
N TYR A 129 18.57 -7.94 9.27
CA TYR A 129 17.11 -7.88 9.26
C TYR A 129 16.49 -8.67 8.11
N VAL A 130 15.31 -9.17 8.37
CA VAL A 130 14.46 -9.89 7.41
C VAL A 130 13.05 -9.33 7.52
N ASN A 131 12.46 -9.00 6.39
CA ASN A 131 11.07 -8.53 6.31
C ASN A 131 10.31 -9.38 5.30
N TYR A 132 9.06 -9.64 5.62
CA TYR A 132 8.10 -10.27 4.72
C TYR A 132 6.81 -9.45 4.70
N ASP A 133 6.30 -9.17 3.52
CA ASP A 133 5.04 -8.48 3.28
C ASP A 133 4.19 -9.26 2.28
N GLY A 134 2.95 -9.52 2.63
CA GLY A 134 1.95 -10.16 1.80
C GLY A 134 0.73 -9.24 1.62
N LYS A 135 0.26 -9.11 0.40
CA LYS A 135 -0.99 -8.44 0.04
C LYS A 135 -1.94 -9.43 -0.56
N PHE A 136 -3.11 -9.53 0.04
CA PHE A 136 -4.14 -10.49 -0.35
C PHE A 136 -5.38 -9.72 -0.82
N ARG A 137 -5.71 -9.90 -2.08
CA ARG A 137 -6.90 -9.36 -2.74
C ARG A 137 -7.62 -10.50 -3.45
N ASN A 138 -8.91 -10.35 -3.75
CA ASN A 138 -9.66 -11.42 -4.41
C ASN A 138 -9.05 -11.86 -5.75
N GLU A 139 -8.42 -10.93 -6.48
CA GLU A 139 -7.87 -11.20 -7.80
C GLU A 139 -6.35 -11.07 -7.87
N LEU A 140 -5.70 -10.68 -6.77
CA LEU A 140 -4.27 -10.46 -6.73
C LEU A 140 -3.70 -10.86 -5.37
N THR A 141 -2.74 -11.76 -5.40
CA THR A 141 -1.91 -12.06 -4.24
C THR A 141 -0.47 -11.69 -4.56
N SER A 142 0.14 -10.89 -3.70
CA SER A 142 1.53 -10.45 -3.84
C SER A 142 2.32 -10.77 -2.59
N HIS A 143 3.54 -11.25 -2.77
CA HIS A 143 4.47 -11.58 -1.69
C HIS A 143 5.80 -10.88 -1.94
N GLN A 144 6.34 -10.27 -0.94
CA GLN A 144 7.64 -9.61 -0.99
C GLN A 144 8.47 -10.02 0.24
N GLY A 145 9.68 -10.48 -0.01
CA GLY A 145 10.67 -10.76 1.04
C GLY A 145 11.89 -9.86 0.86
N THR A 146 12.41 -9.34 1.95
CA THR A 146 13.62 -8.53 1.97
C THR A 146 14.55 -9.03 3.06
N VAL A 147 15.82 -9.22 2.73
CA VAL A 147 16.89 -9.53 3.68
C VAL A 147 17.96 -8.46 3.53
N GLY A 148 18.43 -7.93 4.64
CA GLY A 148 19.47 -6.90 4.61
C GLY A 148 20.41 -6.98 5.80
N PHE A 149 21.60 -6.45 5.58
CA PHE A 149 22.64 -6.28 6.57
C PHE A 149 23.06 -4.81 6.60
N GLU A 150 23.05 -4.23 7.79
CA GLU A 150 23.47 -2.85 8.02
C GLU A 150 24.72 -2.84 8.89
N TYR A 151 25.74 -2.10 8.45
CA TYR A 151 26.96 -1.86 9.20
C TYR A 151 27.24 -0.37 9.27
N ARG A 152 27.49 0.14 10.48
CA ARG A 152 27.85 1.54 10.73
C ARG A 152 29.29 1.59 11.27
N TRP A 153 30.14 2.35 10.62
CA TRP A 153 31.50 2.65 11.04
C TRP A 153 31.58 4.02 11.74
#